data_6e48dc3fa3131227903cd9ed7caba7b1
#
_entry.id   6e48dc3fa3131227903cd9ed7caba7b1
#
_cell.length_a   1.000
_cell.length_b   1.000
_cell.length_c   1.000
_cell.angle_alpha   90.00
_cell.angle_beta   90.00
_cell.angle_gamma   90.00
#
_symmetry.space_group_name_H-M   'P 1'
#
loop_
_entity.id
_entity.type
_entity.pdbx_description
1 polymer ?
#
loop_
_entity_poly.entity_id
_entity_poly.type
_entity_poly.pdbx_seq_one_letter_code
_entity_poly.pdbx_strand_id
1 'polypeptide(L)'
;MTFTHLSKIRLLVRDIKILELQKNQITPPYITHQFPISPAKATRRWANDKLQIGGKKNTARLIIKIAEAKQIPLKIDKTFVGSFKNQQSDRYETEISAKLEILNEKKEIEAVVEAEAQHFKTVSEATSLSDRRKIWYNMIEVLMNEFNKEIDKNINNNFQRYLIK
;
A
#
# COMPACT_ATOMS: atom_id res chain seq x y z
N MET A 1 2.30 12.86 -3.08
CA MET A 1 2.40 11.54 -3.77
C MET A 1 1.30 11.45 -4.80
N THR A 2 1.63 11.19 -6.04
CA THR A 2 0.72 10.98 -7.18
C THR A 2 1.23 9.83 -8.04
N PHE A 3 0.35 9.19 -8.80
CA PHE A 3 0.65 8.05 -9.65
C PHE A 3 0.27 8.30 -11.11
N THR A 4 0.08 9.57 -11.47
CA THR A 4 -0.31 9.99 -12.81
C THR A 4 0.74 9.68 -13.90
N HIS A 5 1.98 9.46 -13.50
CA HIS A 5 3.07 9.04 -14.38
C HIS A 5 3.02 7.56 -14.78
N LEU A 6 2.23 6.76 -14.05
CA LEU A 6 2.05 5.33 -14.36
C LEU A 6 1.10 5.14 -15.53
N SER A 7 1.32 4.08 -16.29
CA SER A 7 0.40 3.67 -17.38
C SER A 7 -0.97 3.37 -16.81
N LYS A 8 -2.01 3.90 -17.45
CA LYS A 8 -3.39 3.68 -17.05
C LYS A 8 -3.82 2.23 -17.33
N ILE A 9 -4.67 1.71 -16.44
CA ILE A 9 -5.35 0.43 -16.62
C ILE A 9 -6.81 0.73 -16.91
N ARG A 10 -7.23 0.47 -18.13
CA ARG A 10 -8.61 0.71 -18.55
C ARG A 10 -9.38 -0.61 -18.49
N LEU A 11 -10.32 -0.68 -17.56
CA LEU A 11 -11.13 -1.87 -17.28
C LEU A 11 -12.47 -1.82 -18.02
N LEU A 12 -12.92 -2.98 -18.55
CA LEU A 12 -14.24 -3.16 -19.16
C LEU A 12 -15.33 -3.20 -18.09
N VAL A 13 -15.47 -2.10 -17.33
CA VAL A 13 -16.45 -1.94 -16.27
C VAL A 13 -17.13 -0.57 -16.39
N ARG A 14 -18.34 -0.47 -15.84
CA ARG A 14 -19.08 0.80 -15.77
C ARG A 14 -18.78 1.60 -14.52
N ASP A 15 -18.21 0.97 -13.50
CA ASP A 15 -17.98 1.58 -12.18
C ASP A 15 -16.78 0.92 -11.49
N ILE A 16 -16.09 1.70 -10.67
CA ILE A 16 -14.98 1.25 -9.82
C ILE A 16 -15.25 1.69 -8.40
N LYS A 17 -15.33 0.74 -7.48
CA LYS A 17 -15.50 0.99 -6.05
C LYS A 17 -14.23 0.67 -5.28
N ILE A 18 -13.92 1.48 -4.28
CA ILE A 18 -12.79 1.28 -3.39
C ILE A 18 -13.31 1.10 -1.97
N LEU A 19 -13.03 -0.05 -1.39
CA LEU A 19 -13.42 -0.41 -0.04
C LEU A 19 -12.20 -0.65 0.82
N GLU A 20 -12.29 -0.29 2.09
CA GLU A 20 -11.26 -0.49 3.09
C GLU A 20 -11.85 -1.31 4.23
N LEU A 21 -11.32 -2.51 4.48
CA LEU A 21 -11.83 -3.42 5.50
C LEU A 21 -11.21 -3.17 6.88
N GLN A 22 -9.96 -2.74 6.90
CA GLN A 22 -9.23 -2.56 8.14
C GLN A 22 -9.60 -1.25 8.82
N LYS A 23 -9.96 -1.32 10.11
CA LYS A 23 -10.10 -0.11 10.93
C LYS A 23 -8.73 0.40 11.36
N ASN A 24 -8.54 1.72 11.32
CA ASN A 24 -7.32 2.35 11.81
C ASN A 24 -7.12 2.05 13.30
N GLN A 25 -6.00 1.42 13.61
CA GLN A 25 -5.55 1.21 14.98
C GLN A 25 -4.58 2.33 15.36
N ILE A 26 -4.74 2.86 16.56
CA ILE A 26 -3.91 3.96 17.09
C ILE A 26 -3.08 3.55 18.30
N THR A 27 -3.24 2.31 18.75
CA THR A 27 -2.48 1.75 19.89
C THR A 27 -1.19 1.09 19.40
N PRO A 28 -0.10 1.15 20.19
CA PRO A 28 1.13 0.45 19.83
C PRO A 28 0.88 -1.04 19.50
N PRO A 29 1.56 -1.61 18.51
CA PRO A 29 2.68 -1.04 17.73
C PRO A 29 2.27 -0.15 16.54
N TYR A 30 0.98 0.12 16.32
CA TYR A 30 0.48 0.82 15.14
C TYR A 30 0.75 2.31 15.19
N ILE A 31 1.37 2.83 14.12
CA ILE A 31 1.70 4.24 13.95
C ILE A 31 1.23 4.81 12.61
N THR A 32 0.32 4.13 11.95
CA THR A 32 -0.22 4.52 10.63
C THR A 32 -0.71 5.98 10.61
N HIS A 33 -1.33 6.43 11.69
CA HIS A 33 -1.85 7.80 11.87
C HIS A 33 -0.76 8.88 11.97
N GLN A 34 0.50 8.49 12.23
CA GLN A 34 1.64 9.42 12.32
C GLN A 34 2.34 9.64 10.99
N PHE A 35 2.13 8.76 10.01
CA PHE A 35 2.74 8.86 8.70
C PHE A 35 2.19 10.08 7.93
N PRO A 36 3.03 10.82 7.19
CA PRO A 36 2.59 11.95 6.36
C PRO A 36 1.53 11.57 5.34
N ILE A 37 1.60 10.33 4.85
CA ILE A 37 0.58 9.68 4.05
C ILE A 37 0.44 8.23 4.51
N SER A 38 -0.78 7.80 4.81
CA SER A 38 -1.02 6.41 5.21
C SER A 38 -0.98 5.47 4.01
N PRO A 39 -0.63 4.19 4.20
CA PRO A 39 -0.71 3.19 3.13
C PRO A 39 -2.07 3.13 2.45
N ALA A 40 -3.16 3.19 3.21
CA ALA A 40 -4.53 3.19 2.66
C ALA A 40 -4.79 4.39 1.75
N LYS A 41 -4.40 5.60 2.19
CA LYS A 41 -4.55 6.83 1.39
C LYS A 41 -3.72 6.78 0.11
N ALA A 42 -2.51 6.25 0.19
CA ALA A 42 -1.65 6.06 -0.98
C ALA A 42 -2.26 5.07 -1.97
N THR A 43 -2.82 3.94 -1.48
CA THR A 43 -3.49 2.95 -2.33
C THR A 43 -4.74 3.50 -3.00
N ARG A 44 -5.56 4.30 -2.29
CA ARG A 44 -6.71 5.00 -2.89
C ARG A 44 -6.28 5.97 -3.99
N ARG A 45 -5.23 6.74 -3.78
CA ARG A 45 -4.68 7.64 -4.82
C ARG A 45 -4.18 6.85 -6.02
N TRP A 46 -3.46 5.77 -5.78
CA TRP A 46 -3.01 4.86 -6.84
C TRP A 46 -4.19 4.38 -7.69
N ALA A 47 -5.26 3.91 -7.05
CA ALA A 47 -6.44 3.42 -7.74
C ALA A 47 -7.12 4.53 -8.57
N ASN A 48 -7.31 5.71 -8.00
CA ASN A 48 -7.93 6.84 -8.68
C ASN A 48 -7.08 7.36 -9.85
N ASP A 49 -5.76 7.33 -9.70
CA ASP A 49 -4.85 7.82 -10.74
C ASP A 49 -4.66 6.80 -11.86
N LYS A 50 -4.76 5.51 -11.56
CA LYS A 50 -4.36 4.45 -12.49
C LYS A 50 -5.53 3.69 -13.12
N LEU A 51 -6.57 3.38 -12.36
CA LEU A 51 -7.72 2.61 -12.84
C LEU A 51 -8.72 3.50 -13.57
N GLN A 52 -9.14 3.10 -14.76
CA GLN A 52 -10.09 3.84 -15.58
C GLN A 52 -11.28 2.98 -16.01
N ILE A 53 -12.44 3.59 -16.02
CA ILE A 53 -13.67 3.01 -16.55
C ILE A 53 -13.61 3.01 -18.07
N GLY A 54 -13.93 1.87 -18.69
CA GLY A 54 -13.95 1.74 -20.14
C GLY A 54 -15.11 0.91 -20.70
N GLY A 55 -16.02 0.45 -19.86
CA GLY A 55 -17.15 -0.38 -20.24
C GLY A 55 -18.49 0.16 -19.81
N LYS A 56 -19.56 -0.57 -20.14
CA LYS A 56 -20.94 -0.24 -19.82
C LYS A 56 -21.61 -1.23 -18.87
N LYS A 57 -20.94 -2.33 -18.60
CA LYS A 57 -21.41 -3.41 -17.72
C LYS A 57 -20.32 -3.74 -16.70
N ASN A 58 -20.67 -4.53 -15.71
CA ASN A 58 -19.79 -4.98 -14.65
C ASN A 58 -19.30 -3.86 -13.72
N THR A 59 -18.78 -4.23 -12.58
CA THR A 59 -18.19 -3.33 -11.58
C THR A 59 -16.85 -3.90 -11.16
N ALA A 60 -15.82 -3.06 -11.12
CA ALA A 60 -14.58 -3.38 -10.44
C ALA A 60 -14.66 -2.94 -8.97
N ARG A 61 -14.10 -3.75 -8.09
CA ARG A 61 -14.06 -3.47 -6.67
C ARG A 61 -12.65 -3.71 -6.13
N LEU A 62 -11.98 -2.64 -5.75
CA LEU A 62 -10.69 -2.72 -5.05
C LEU A 62 -10.96 -2.78 -3.55
N ILE A 63 -10.57 -3.87 -2.91
CA ILE A 63 -10.72 -4.10 -1.49
C ILE A 63 -9.34 -4.04 -0.84
N ILE A 64 -9.10 -3.01 -0.04
CA ILE A 64 -7.89 -2.86 0.77
C ILE A 64 -8.11 -3.68 2.05
N LYS A 65 -7.42 -4.81 2.16
CA LYS A 65 -7.55 -5.74 3.29
C LYS A 65 -6.67 -5.32 4.45
N ILE A 66 -5.41 -4.98 4.16
CA ILE A 66 -4.40 -4.52 5.13
C ILE A 66 -3.74 -3.28 4.54
N ALA A 67 -3.59 -2.24 5.34
CA ALA A 67 -2.88 -1.02 4.98
C ALA A 67 -2.39 -0.34 6.26
N GLU A 68 -1.24 -0.75 6.75
CA GLU A 68 -0.78 -0.36 8.08
C GLU A 68 0.71 -0.06 8.14
N ALA A 69 1.08 0.66 9.21
CA ALA A 69 2.46 0.91 9.60
C ALA A 69 2.64 0.64 11.10
N LYS A 70 3.74 -0.01 11.43
CA LYS A 70 4.11 -0.39 12.81
C LYS A 70 5.48 0.15 13.15
N GLN A 71 5.67 0.45 14.42
CA GLN A 71 6.95 0.74 15.03
C GLN A 71 7.29 -0.35 16.03
N ILE A 72 8.41 -1.02 15.83
CA ILE A 72 8.88 -2.10 16.68
C ILE A 72 10.20 -1.65 17.32
N PRO A 73 10.22 -1.41 18.64
CA PRO A 73 11.46 -1.10 19.33
C PRO A 73 12.44 -2.27 19.23
N LEU A 74 13.69 -1.96 18.91
CA LEU A 74 14.76 -2.94 18.86
C LEU A 74 15.48 -2.97 20.22
N LYS A 75 15.87 -4.17 20.68
CA LYS A 75 16.69 -4.30 21.87
C LYS A 75 18.10 -3.78 21.58
N ILE A 76 18.51 -2.80 22.38
CA ILE A 76 19.88 -2.27 22.35
C ILE A 76 20.73 -3.07 23.33
N ASP A 77 21.84 -3.63 22.86
CA ASP A 77 22.83 -4.25 23.75
C ASP A 77 23.66 -3.16 24.42
N LYS A 78 23.44 -2.96 25.72
CA LYS A 78 24.12 -1.95 26.54
C LYS A 78 25.52 -2.38 27.01
N THR A 79 26.01 -3.56 26.66
CA THR A 79 27.30 -4.07 27.15
C THR A 79 28.50 -3.47 26.44
N PHE A 80 28.33 -2.83 25.31
CA PHE A 80 29.40 -2.16 24.56
C PHE A 80 29.31 -0.64 24.68
N VAL A 81 29.89 -0.10 25.73
CA VAL A 81 29.92 1.35 26.02
C VAL A 81 30.91 2.06 25.10
N GLY A 82 30.54 2.45 23.94
CA GLY A 82 31.42 3.22 23.04
C GLY A 82 30.92 3.33 21.61
N SER A 83 30.01 2.46 21.21
CA SER A 83 29.47 2.38 19.84
C SER A 83 28.06 2.98 19.71
N PHE A 84 27.55 3.64 20.74
CA PHE A 84 26.11 3.91 20.89
C PHE A 84 25.56 5.09 20.09
N LYS A 85 26.39 5.93 19.49
CA LYS A 85 25.92 7.14 18.82
C LYS A 85 25.06 6.91 17.57
N ASN A 86 25.08 5.69 16.99
CA ASN A 86 24.39 5.35 15.75
C ASN A 86 23.68 4.00 15.79
N GLN A 87 23.29 3.51 16.96
CA GLN A 87 22.54 2.25 17.04
C GLN A 87 21.13 2.40 16.46
N GLN A 88 20.71 1.37 15.72
CA GLN A 88 19.33 1.27 15.23
C GLN A 88 18.42 0.91 16.41
N SER A 89 17.49 1.77 16.76
CA SER A 89 16.62 1.60 17.92
C SER A 89 15.19 1.24 17.60
N ASP A 90 14.73 1.61 16.42
CA ASP A 90 13.37 1.35 15.94
C ASP A 90 13.40 0.69 14.56
N ARG A 91 12.51 -0.26 14.37
CA ARG A 91 12.18 -0.82 13.09
C ARG A 91 10.78 -0.39 12.70
N TYR A 92 10.66 0.29 11.57
CA TYR A 92 9.38 0.61 10.96
C TYR A 92 9.03 -0.45 9.95
N GLU A 93 7.80 -0.93 9.99
CA GLU A 93 7.25 -1.90 9.06
C GLU A 93 5.99 -1.33 8.42
N THR A 94 5.87 -1.46 7.11
CA THR A 94 4.70 -1.05 6.35
C THR A 94 4.18 -2.22 5.52
N GLU A 95 2.86 -2.33 5.40
CA GLU A 95 2.22 -3.41 4.68
C GLU A 95 0.98 -2.92 3.93
N ILE A 96 0.79 -3.45 2.73
CA ILE A 96 -0.45 -3.36 1.96
C ILE A 96 -0.82 -4.76 1.49
N SER A 97 -2.09 -5.12 1.66
CA SER A 97 -2.70 -6.28 1.03
C SER A 97 -4.05 -5.83 0.46
N ALA A 98 -4.24 -6.03 -0.83
CA ALA A 98 -5.46 -5.65 -1.52
C ALA A 98 -5.84 -6.67 -2.59
N LYS A 99 -7.13 -6.74 -2.91
CA LYS A 99 -7.65 -7.52 -4.03
C LYS A 99 -8.50 -6.64 -4.94
N LEU A 100 -8.42 -6.88 -6.23
CA LEU A 100 -9.26 -6.28 -7.25
C LEU A 100 -10.17 -7.36 -7.83
N GLU A 101 -11.48 -7.15 -7.71
CA GLU A 101 -12.51 -8.05 -8.19
C GLU A 101 -13.27 -7.43 -9.35
N ILE A 102 -13.67 -8.26 -10.30
CA ILE A 102 -14.66 -7.92 -11.32
C ILE A 102 -15.96 -8.64 -10.99
N LEU A 103 -17.04 -7.87 -10.81
CA LEU A 103 -18.37 -8.39 -10.53
C LEU A 103 -19.27 -8.18 -11.73
N ASN A 104 -20.07 -9.19 -12.06
CA ASN A 104 -21.11 -9.07 -13.08
C ASN A 104 -22.32 -8.26 -12.59
N GLU A 105 -23.34 -8.10 -13.42
CA GLU A 105 -24.55 -7.33 -13.09
C GLU A 105 -25.39 -8.00 -11.99
N LYS A 106 -25.20 -9.31 -11.76
CA LYS A 106 -25.80 -10.06 -10.65
C LYS A 106 -25.00 -9.99 -9.35
N LYS A 107 -23.90 -9.19 -9.35
CA LYS A 107 -22.94 -9.06 -8.22
C LYS A 107 -22.15 -10.33 -7.90
N GLU A 108 -22.03 -11.23 -8.85
CA GLU A 108 -21.19 -12.43 -8.75
C GLU A 108 -19.76 -12.07 -9.17
N ILE A 109 -18.77 -12.62 -8.48
CA ILE A 109 -17.36 -12.41 -8.78
C ILE A 109 -16.99 -13.25 -10.00
N GLU A 110 -16.56 -12.60 -11.09
CA GLU A 110 -16.11 -13.27 -12.32
C GLU A 110 -14.59 -13.44 -12.38
N ALA A 111 -13.87 -12.52 -11.78
CA ALA A 111 -12.41 -12.55 -11.75
C ALA A 111 -11.89 -11.81 -10.51
N VAL A 112 -10.74 -12.25 -10.00
CA VAL A 112 -10.06 -11.64 -8.87
C VAL A 112 -8.55 -11.72 -9.05
N VAL A 113 -7.86 -10.65 -8.69
CA VAL A 113 -6.41 -10.62 -8.51
C VAL A 113 -6.10 -10.03 -7.15
N GLU A 114 -5.01 -10.48 -6.55
CA GLU A 114 -4.50 -9.99 -5.28
C GLU A 114 -3.08 -9.45 -5.46
N ALA A 115 -2.71 -8.52 -4.59
CA ALA A 115 -1.34 -8.05 -4.47
C ALA A 115 -1.04 -7.70 -3.03
N GLU A 116 0.19 -8.00 -2.63
CA GLU A 116 0.74 -7.70 -1.32
C GLU A 116 2.10 -7.03 -1.49
N ALA A 117 2.41 -6.12 -0.59
CA ALA A 117 3.72 -5.51 -0.51
C ALA A 117 4.05 -5.22 0.96
N GLN A 118 5.31 -5.39 1.30
CA GLN A 118 5.85 -5.09 2.62
C GLN A 118 7.17 -4.35 2.47
N HIS A 119 7.39 -3.40 3.35
CA HIS A 119 8.67 -2.71 3.43
C HIS A 119 9.00 -2.36 4.87
N PHE A 120 10.24 -2.55 5.25
CA PHE A 120 10.71 -2.19 6.58
C PHE A 120 11.99 -1.36 6.50
N LYS A 121 12.23 -0.58 7.54
CA LYS A 121 13.46 0.19 7.73
C LYS A 121 13.79 0.32 9.21
N THR A 122 15.04 0.12 9.55
CA THR A 122 15.56 0.40 10.89
C THR A 122 16.14 1.81 10.93
N VAL A 123 15.93 2.49 12.04
CA VAL A 123 16.26 3.90 12.21
C VAL A 123 16.96 4.11 13.54
N SER A 124 17.98 5.00 13.56
CA SER A 124 18.69 5.38 14.77
C SER A 124 17.79 6.16 15.74
N GLU A 125 17.98 5.93 17.03
CA GLU A 125 17.33 6.70 18.09
C GLU A 125 17.60 8.21 17.97
N ALA A 126 18.78 8.59 17.50
CA ALA A 126 19.17 9.98 17.32
C ALA A 126 18.46 10.69 16.14
N THR A 127 17.67 9.98 15.35
CA THR A 127 16.98 10.56 14.19
C THR A 127 15.89 11.54 14.63
N SER A 128 15.94 12.78 14.12
CA SER A 128 14.95 13.81 14.39
C SER A 128 13.55 13.41 13.89
N LEU A 129 12.49 13.99 14.49
CA LEU A 129 11.13 13.77 14.01
C LEU A 129 10.93 14.19 12.54
N SER A 130 11.57 15.31 12.15
CA SER A 130 11.52 15.78 10.75
C SER A 130 12.12 14.76 9.78
N ASP A 131 13.25 14.17 10.15
CA ASP A 131 13.88 13.16 9.31
C ASP A 131 13.12 11.83 9.32
N ARG A 132 12.53 11.46 10.46
CA ARG A 132 11.64 10.29 10.54
C ARG A 132 10.44 10.45 9.60
N ARG A 133 9.83 11.62 9.51
CA ARG A 133 8.71 11.90 8.59
C ARG A 133 9.11 11.75 7.13
N LYS A 134 10.31 12.19 6.75
CA LYS A 134 10.86 11.98 5.40
C LYS A 134 11.07 10.49 5.11
N ILE A 135 11.63 9.76 6.08
CA ILE A 135 11.82 8.30 6.00
C ILE A 135 10.47 7.59 5.80
N TRP A 136 9.48 7.92 6.59
CA TRP A 136 8.14 7.34 6.48
C TRP A 136 7.48 7.61 5.13
N TYR A 137 7.62 8.84 4.62
CA TYR A 137 7.13 9.16 3.28
C TYR A 137 7.81 8.32 2.20
N ASN A 138 9.13 8.22 2.25
CA ASN A 138 9.90 7.39 1.32
C ASN A 138 9.55 5.90 1.43
N MET A 139 9.30 5.41 2.64
CA MET A 139 8.84 4.02 2.85
C MET A 139 7.53 3.75 2.12
N ILE A 140 6.59 4.68 2.14
CA ILE A 140 5.33 4.53 1.40
C ILE A 140 5.57 4.58 -0.12
N GLU A 141 6.50 5.39 -0.61
CA GLU A 141 6.87 5.38 -2.04
C GLU A 141 7.41 4.01 -2.47
N VAL A 142 8.33 3.44 -1.70
CA VAL A 142 8.89 2.11 -1.98
C VAL A 142 7.79 1.04 -1.92
N LEU A 143 6.97 1.07 -0.87
CA LEU A 143 5.85 0.15 -0.68
C LEU A 143 4.89 0.18 -1.87
N MET A 144 4.50 1.37 -2.32
CA MET A 144 3.58 1.54 -3.46
C MET A 144 4.19 1.11 -4.78
N ASN A 145 5.50 1.29 -4.97
CA ASN A 145 6.20 0.79 -6.16
C ASN A 145 6.15 -0.74 -6.23
N GLU A 146 6.39 -1.42 -5.11
CA GLU A 146 6.31 -2.89 -5.06
C GLU A 146 4.87 -3.38 -5.24
N PHE A 147 3.92 -2.75 -4.58
CA PHE A 147 2.49 -3.04 -4.77
C PHE A 147 2.07 -2.88 -6.24
N ASN A 148 2.46 -1.77 -6.88
CA ASN A 148 2.13 -1.51 -8.28
C ASN A 148 2.70 -2.58 -9.21
N LYS A 149 3.95 -2.99 -9.03
CA LYS A 149 4.56 -4.05 -9.85
C LYS A 149 3.79 -5.36 -9.74
N GLU A 150 3.44 -5.74 -8.52
CA GLU A 150 2.75 -7.00 -8.25
C GLU A 150 1.33 -7.00 -8.83
N ILE A 151 0.56 -5.95 -8.56
CA ILE A 151 -0.83 -5.89 -9.05
C ILE A 151 -0.90 -5.74 -10.57
N ASP A 152 0.02 -4.99 -11.19
CA ASP A 152 0.10 -4.86 -12.64
C ASP A 152 0.36 -6.22 -13.30
N LYS A 153 1.32 -6.96 -12.78
CA LYS A 153 1.62 -8.32 -13.24
C LYS A 153 0.38 -9.21 -13.16
N ASN A 154 -0.30 -9.20 -12.03
CA ASN A 154 -1.46 -10.06 -11.79
C ASN A 154 -2.66 -9.65 -12.65
N ILE A 155 -2.90 -8.36 -12.85
CA ILE A 155 -3.93 -7.85 -13.77
C ILE A 155 -3.63 -8.27 -15.20
N ASN A 156 -2.42 -8.07 -15.68
CA ASN A 156 -2.03 -8.42 -17.04
C ASN A 156 -2.15 -9.92 -17.32
N ASN A 157 -1.88 -10.75 -16.33
CA ASN A 157 -1.94 -12.21 -16.48
C ASN A 157 -3.38 -12.76 -16.39
N ASN A 158 -4.25 -12.15 -15.59
CA ASN A 158 -5.52 -12.76 -15.21
C ASN A 158 -6.75 -11.97 -15.67
N PHE A 159 -6.59 -10.66 -16.00
CA PHE A 159 -7.71 -9.81 -16.40
C PHE A 159 -7.76 -9.50 -17.91
N GLN A 160 -7.11 -10.29 -18.74
CA GLN A 160 -7.02 -10.02 -20.18
C GLN A 160 -8.39 -9.78 -20.86
N ARG A 161 -9.44 -10.48 -20.40
CA ARG A 161 -10.81 -10.31 -20.92
C ARG A 161 -11.47 -9.00 -20.50
N TYR A 162 -10.95 -8.36 -19.47
CA TYR A 162 -11.51 -7.17 -18.85
C TYR A 162 -10.65 -5.92 -19.11
N LEU A 163 -9.59 -6.04 -19.90
CA LEU A 163 -8.72 -4.93 -20.25
C LEU A 163 -9.08 -4.37 -21.64
N ILE A 164 -9.10 -3.06 -21.73
CA ILE A 164 -9.15 -2.34 -23.00
C ILE A 164 -7.71 -1.96 -23.36
N LYS A 165 -7.29 -2.37 -24.54
CA LYS A 165 -6.00 -1.99 -25.13
C LYS A 165 -6.09 -0.61 -25.77
#